data_7fb4eefbe12611298b26e4ea8379bc80
#
_entry.id   7fb4eefbe12611298b26e4ea8379bc80
#
_cell.length_a   1.000
_cell.length_b   1.000
_cell.length_c   1.000
_cell.angle_alpha   90.00
_cell.angle_beta   90.00
_cell.angle_gamma   90.00
#
_symmetry.space_group_name_H-M   'P 1'
#
loop_
_entity.id
_entity.type
_entity.pdbx_description
1 polymer ?
#
loop_
_entity_poly.entity_id
_entity_poly.type
_entity_poly.pdbx_seq_one_letter_code
_entity_poly.pdbx_strand_id
1 'polypeptide(L)'
;MNDKDRCGIRYSIFDPTGNITALAEGDVPVEDCPSVAAKIMALHPEVEQVGFVRFLSGADRNDCDIDLQMAGGEFCGNASMCAAGLFLLSDPSSDDQLDLILRVSGAQQPVGVRVRRAGAGQFAASILMPPSMTIEEPDFPLGNMSGKLPLVRMGGISHVIVEPDSPFYALKETPEKAEQAVKAWCGMLSVECLGLMFLERNEENSFLTPLVYVPVCQTVFWERSCASGTAAVGMYLADKTGGPLDITLNEPGGSLRVSADPAQKDVRLYETIRCTAGNLALY
;
A
#
# COMPACT_ATOMS: atom_id res chain seq x y z
N MET A 1 9.24 -26.51 -32.45
CA MET A 1 8.91 -25.91 -31.14
C MET A 1 7.64 -25.13 -31.39
N ASN A 2 6.53 -25.60 -30.83
CA ASN A 2 5.20 -25.01 -31.07
C ASN A 2 5.06 -23.67 -30.38
N ASP A 3 4.55 -22.68 -31.11
CA ASP A 3 4.23 -21.30 -30.66
C ASP A 3 3.11 -21.23 -29.60
N LYS A 4 2.70 -22.35 -29.00
CA LYS A 4 1.63 -22.46 -28.02
C LYS A 4 2.08 -22.37 -26.55
N ASP A 5 3.38 -22.33 -26.26
CA ASP A 5 3.92 -22.35 -24.90
C ASP A 5 4.48 -20.99 -24.42
N ARG A 6 4.25 -19.91 -25.15
CA ARG A 6 4.51 -18.53 -24.66
C ARG A 6 3.21 -17.89 -24.18
N CYS A 7 2.62 -18.42 -23.12
CA CYS A 7 1.61 -17.67 -22.40
C CYS A 7 2.34 -16.58 -21.62
N GLY A 8 2.47 -15.41 -22.23
CA GLY A 8 3.03 -14.24 -21.55
C GLY A 8 2.19 -13.88 -20.33
N ILE A 9 2.82 -13.36 -19.28
CA ILE A 9 2.10 -12.85 -18.10
C ILE A 9 1.32 -11.61 -18.55
N ARG A 10 0.00 -11.61 -18.35
CA ARG A 10 -0.84 -10.43 -18.59
C ARG A 10 -0.79 -9.54 -17.37
N TYR A 11 -0.82 -8.23 -17.57
CA TYR A 11 -0.88 -7.28 -16.50
C TYR A 11 -1.63 -6.00 -16.90
N SER A 12 -2.10 -5.27 -15.91
CA SER A 12 -2.77 -3.99 -16.05
C SER A 12 -2.13 -2.98 -15.11
N ILE A 13 -2.12 -1.70 -15.50
CA ILE A 13 -1.55 -0.61 -14.71
C ILE A 13 -2.68 0.26 -14.17
N PHE A 14 -2.62 0.52 -12.88
CA PHE A 14 -3.56 1.37 -12.16
C PHE A 14 -2.84 2.57 -11.56
N ASP A 15 -3.58 3.67 -11.45
CA ASP A 15 -3.20 4.87 -10.73
C ASP A 15 -4.12 5.02 -9.50
N PRO A 16 -3.72 4.54 -8.34
CA PRO A 16 -4.35 4.83 -7.06
C PRO A 16 -3.70 6.09 -6.48
N THR A 17 -4.24 7.26 -6.82
CA THR A 17 -3.78 8.55 -6.27
C THR A 17 -2.27 8.79 -6.42
N GLY A 18 -1.65 8.28 -7.52
CA GLY A 18 -0.25 8.51 -7.85
C GLY A 18 0.74 7.41 -7.45
N ASN A 19 0.36 6.43 -6.63
CA ASN A 19 1.18 5.24 -6.34
C ASN A 19 0.97 4.18 -7.43
N ILE A 20 1.57 4.40 -8.59
CA ILE A 20 1.32 3.61 -9.78
C ILE A 20 1.59 2.13 -9.55
N THR A 21 0.55 1.32 -9.72
CA THR A 21 0.54 -0.10 -9.39
C THR A 21 0.32 -0.94 -10.64
N ALA A 22 1.21 -1.87 -10.93
CA ALA A 22 0.97 -2.91 -11.92
C ALA A 22 0.39 -4.16 -11.24
N LEU A 23 -0.66 -4.72 -11.83
CA LEU A 23 -1.26 -5.97 -11.39
C LEU A 23 -1.09 -7.04 -12.47
N ALA A 24 -0.29 -8.05 -12.19
CA ALA A 24 -0.06 -9.20 -13.05
C ALA A 24 -1.06 -10.31 -12.73
N GLU A 25 -1.70 -10.85 -13.76
CA GLU A 25 -2.69 -11.92 -13.65
C GLU A 25 -2.07 -13.29 -13.94
N GLY A 26 -2.32 -14.26 -13.08
CA GLY A 26 -1.88 -15.65 -13.26
C GLY A 26 -1.11 -16.22 -12.06
N ASP A 27 -0.76 -17.50 -12.17
CA ASP A 27 -0.01 -18.21 -11.13
C ASP A 27 1.50 -17.98 -11.34
N VAL A 28 2.05 -16.96 -10.67
CA VAL A 28 3.49 -16.74 -10.60
C VAL A 28 3.97 -17.28 -9.24
N PRO A 29 4.97 -18.19 -9.23
CA PRO A 29 5.57 -18.64 -7.96
C PRO A 29 6.07 -17.47 -7.13
N VAL A 30 5.89 -17.52 -5.81
CA VAL A 30 6.23 -16.40 -4.90
C VAL A 30 7.71 -16.02 -5.03
N GLU A 31 8.58 -17.02 -5.20
CA GLU A 31 10.02 -16.83 -5.41
C GLU A 31 10.37 -16.09 -6.70
N ASP A 32 9.51 -16.15 -7.71
CA ASP A 32 9.70 -15.47 -9.01
C ASP A 32 9.11 -14.07 -9.05
N CYS A 33 8.19 -13.73 -8.11
CA CYS A 33 7.51 -12.43 -8.08
C CYS A 33 8.45 -11.24 -8.14
N PRO A 34 9.56 -11.17 -7.36
CA PRO A 34 10.49 -10.03 -7.43
C PRO A 34 11.15 -9.87 -8.80
N SER A 35 11.49 -10.98 -9.47
CA SER A 35 12.14 -10.95 -10.77
C SER A 35 11.21 -10.50 -11.89
N VAL A 36 9.94 -10.93 -11.83
CA VAL A 36 8.89 -10.52 -12.77
C VAL A 36 8.55 -9.05 -12.56
N ALA A 37 8.43 -8.63 -11.30
CA ALA A 37 8.18 -7.24 -10.95
C ALA A 37 9.28 -6.31 -11.50
N ALA A 38 10.56 -6.68 -11.33
CA ALA A 38 11.68 -5.90 -11.86
C ALA A 38 11.61 -5.73 -13.38
N LYS A 39 11.14 -6.74 -14.13
CA LYS A 39 10.96 -6.65 -15.58
C LYS A 39 9.82 -5.69 -15.96
N ILE A 40 8.68 -5.75 -15.24
CA ILE A 40 7.55 -4.84 -15.46
C ILE A 40 7.98 -3.39 -15.18
N MET A 41 8.64 -3.14 -14.04
CA MET A 41 9.13 -1.83 -13.67
C MET A 41 10.20 -1.29 -14.62
N ALA A 42 11.02 -2.15 -15.22
CA ALA A 42 11.98 -1.75 -16.25
C ALA A 42 11.29 -1.29 -17.55
N LEU A 43 10.11 -1.84 -17.88
CA LEU A 43 9.30 -1.43 -19.03
C LEU A 43 8.44 -0.18 -18.71
N HIS A 44 8.10 0.01 -17.44
CA HIS A 44 7.23 1.06 -16.93
C HIS A 44 7.89 1.75 -15.73
N PRO A 45 8.83 2.70 -15.95
CA PRO A 45 9.55 3.37 -14.86
C PRO A 45 8.66 4.18 -13.91
N GLU A 46 7.42 4.48 -14.32
CA GLU A 46 6.41 5.13 -13.49
C GLU A 46 5.78 4.19 -12.44
N VAL A 47 5.92 2.86 -12.61
CA VAL A 47 5.36 1.86 -11.69
C VAL A 47 6.21 1.80 -10.42
N GLU A 48 5.58 2.04 -9.27
CA GLU A 48 6.22 2.02 -7.96
C GLU A 48 6.12 0.64 -7.28
N GLN A 49 5.12 -0.17 -7.65
CA GLN A 49 4.88 -1.49 -7.06
C GLN A 49 4.17 -2.45 -8.01
N VAL A 50 4.37 -3.75 -7.77
CA VAL A 50 3.77 -4.82 -8.56
C VAL A 50 3.09 -5.83 -7.64
N GLY A 51 1.81 -6.11 -7.93
CA GLY A 51 1.05 -7.19 -7.32
C GLY A 51 0.72 -8.29 -8.32
N PHE A 52 0.57 -9.50 -7.83
CA PHE A 52 0.19 -10.70 -8.58
C PHE A 52 -1.20 -11.12 -8.12
N VAL A 53 -2.16 -11.15 -9.04
CA VAL A 53 -3.57 -11.31 -8.73
C VAL A 53 -4.08 -12.63 -9.29
N ARG A 54 -4.81 -13.35 -8.46
CA ARG A 54 -5.57 -14.52 -8.87
C ARG A 54 -7.03 -14.37 -8.41
N PHE A 55 -7.96 -14.41 -9.36
CA PHE A 55 -9.38 -14.43 -9.06
C PHE A 55 -9.82 -15.85 -8.68
N LEU A 56 -10.48 -15.98 -7.54
CA LEU A 56 -10.81 -17.26 -6.94
C LEU A 56 -12.25 -17.67 -7.31
N SER A 57 -12.43 -18.95 -7.63
CA SER A 57 -13.74 -19.51 -7.98
C SER A 57 -13.89 -20.93 -7.48
N GLY A 58 -15.13 -21.42 -7.32
CA GLY A 58 -15.38 -22.78 -6.92
C GLY A 58 -14.76 -23.14 -5.56
N ALA A 59 -14.05 -24.27 -5.50
CA ALA A 59 -13.44 -24.78 -4.26
C ALA A 59 -12.26 -23.93 -3.77
N ASP A 60 -11.61 -23.17 -4.67
CA ASP A 60 -10.45 -22.33 -4.31
C ASP A 60 -10.86 -21.03 -3.60
N ARG A 61 -12.15 -20.66 -3.67
CA ARG A 61 -12.67 -19.40 -3.12
C ARG A 61 -12.47 -19.29 -1.62
N ASN A 62 -12.72 -20.37 -0.87
CA ASN A 62 -12.43 -20.46 0.56
C ASN A 62 -12.75 -19.17 1.35
N ASP A 63 -13.93 -18.60 1.07
CA ASP A 63 -14.45 -17.31 1.58
C ASP A 63 -13.68 -16.04 1.11
N CYS A 64 -12.76 -16.17 0.15
CA CYS A 64 -12.08 -15.05 -0.50
C CYS A 64 -12.43 -14.99 -1.99
N ASP A 65 -12.46 -13.79 -2.56
CA ASP A 65 -12.73 -13.54 -3.97
C ASP A 65 -11.43 -13.40 -4.78
N ILE A 66 -10.40 -12.87 -4.13
CA ILE A 66 -9.12 -12.52 -4.76
C ILE A 66 -7.96 -12.94 -3.86
N ASP A 67 -6.92 -13.55 -4.46
CA ASP A 67 -5.58 -13.62 -3.89
C ASP A 67 -4.73 -12.50 -4.48
N LEU A 68 -4.05 -11.74 -3.63
CA LEU A 68 -3.09 -10.72 -4.01
C LEU A 68 -1.76 -10.98 -3.31
N GLN A 69 -0.72 -11.27 -4.11
CA GLN A 69 0.65 -11.39 -3.66
C GLN A 69 1.45 -10.16 -4.12
N MET A 70 1.92 -9.33 -3.19
CA MET A 70 2.87 -8.26 -3.53
C MET A 70 4.26 -8.84 -3.81
N ALA A 71 5.02 -8.21 -4.69
CA ALA A 71 6.34 -8.66 -5.09
C ALA A 71 7.32 -8.80 -3.90
N GLY A 72 7.21 -7.94 -2.91
CA GLY A 72 8.01 -7.99 -1.67
C GLY A 72 7.36 -8.75 -0.52
N GLY A 73 6.13 -9.24 -0.69
CA GLY A 73 5.37 -9.93 0.36
C GLY A 73 4.70 -9.01 1.39
N GLU A 74 4.85 -7.69 1.24
CA GLU A 74 4.25 -6.68 2.09
C GLU A 74 2.72 -6.60 1.94
N PHE A 75 2.06 -5.97 2.91
CA PHE A 75 0.67 -5.55 2.76
C PHE A 75 0.60 -4.21 2.01
N CYS A 76 -0.25 -4.14 0.98
CA CYS A 76 -0.49 -2.91 0.23
C CYS A 76 -1.98 -2.61 0.06
N GLY A 77 -2.47 -1.53 0.70
CA GLY A 77 -3.86 -1.08 0.58
C GLY A 77 -4.21 -0.58 -0.81
N ASN A 78 -3.31 0.19 -1.44
CA ASN A 78 -3.49 0.70 -2.82
C ASN A 78 -3.66 -0.46 -3.81
N ALA A 79 -2.74 -1.44 -3.78
CA ALA A 79 -2.82 -2.61 -4.64
C ALA A 79 -4.07 -3.45 -4.37
N SER A 80 -4.52 -3.57 -3.11
CA SER A 80 -5.75 -4.27 -2.76
C SER A 80 -6.99 -3.60 -3.38
N MET A 81 -7.08 -2.28 -3.32
CA MET A 81 -8.16 -1.53 -3.97
C MET A 81 -8.08 -1.63 -5.50
N CYS A 82 -6.88 -1.56 -6.08
CA CYS A 82 -6.66 -1.77 -7.52
C CYS A 82 -7.06 -3.18 -7.96
N ALA A 83 -6.76 -4.22 -7.18
CA ALA A 83 -7.16 -5.61 -7.46
C ALA A 83 -8.68 -5.77 -7.48
N ALA A 84 -9.39 -5.13 -6.55
CA ALA A 84 -10.85 -5.08 -6.58
C ALA A 84 -11.39 -4.33 -7.82
N GLY A 85 -10.73 -3.25 -8.23
CA GLY A 85 -11.06 -2.54 -9.48
C GLY A 85 -10.83 -3.39 -10.73
N LEU A 86 -9.72 -4.17 -10.77
CA LEU A 86 -9.42 -5.10 -11.86
C LEU A 86 -10.46 -6.23 -11.92
N PHE A 87 -10.88 -6.77 -10.77
CA PHE A 87 -11.95 -7.76 -10.69
C PHE A 87 -13.24 -7.22 -11.30
N LEU A 88 -13.66 -6.02 -10.90
CA LEU A 88 -14.86 -5.38 -11.41
C LEU A 88 -14.73 -5.03 -12.93
N LEU A 89 -13.52 -4.71 -13.40
CA LEU A 89 -13.24 -4.45 -14.81
C LEU A 89 -13.33 -5.73 -15.65
N SER A 90 -12.93 -6.89 -15.11
CA SER A 90 -12.90 -8.17 -15.80
C SER A 90 -14.30 -8.76 -16.07
N ASP A 91 -15.31 -8.35 -15.28
CA ASP A 91 -16.71 -8.75 -15.47
C ASP A 91 -17.62 -7.52 -15.65
N PRO A 92 -17.79 -7.03 -16.88
CA PRO A 92 -18.70 -5.91 -17.17
C PRO A 92 -20.17 -6.17 -16.87
N SER A 93 -20.57 -7.45 -16.68
CA SER A 93 -21.94 -7.84 -16.35
C SER A 93 -22.24 -7.84 -14.85
N SER A 94 -21.21 -7.69 -14.00
CA SER A 94 -21.37 -7.60 -12.55
C SER A 94 -22.07 -6.31 -12.13
N ASP A 95 -22.58 -6.31 -10.89
CA ASP A 95 -23.17 -5.11 -10.29
C ASP A 95 -22.18 -3.93 -10.31
N ASP A 96 -22.71 -2.71 -10.34
CA ASP A 96 -21.88 -1.49 -10.33
C ASP A 96 -21.06 -1.33 -9.05
N GLN A 97 -21.44 -2.02 -7.96
CA GLN A 97 -20.73 -2.04 -6.68
C GLN A 97 -20.62 -3.47 -6.17
N LEU A 98 -19.43 -3.80 -5.68
CA LEU A 98 -19.13 -5.09 -5.04
C LEU A 98 -18.46 -4.87 -3.67
N ASP A 99 -18.76 -5.76 -2.74
CA ASP A 99 -18.01 -5.99 -1.50
C ASP A 99 -17.22 -7.29 -1.69
N LEU A 100 -15.89 -7.18 -1.73
CA LEU A 100 -14.98 -8.28 -2.02
C LEU A 100 -14.10 -8.58 -0.81
N ILE A 101 -13.78 -9.85 -0.63
CA ILE A 101 -12.86 -10.33 0.40
C ILE A 101 -11.57 -10.77 -0.29
N LEU A 102 -10.45 -10.17 0.13
CA LEU A 102 -9.14 -10.41 -0.43
C LEU A 102 -8.24 -11.12 0.57
N ARG A 103 -7.53 -12.13 0.13
CA ARG A 103 -6.36 -12.66 0.83
C ARG A 103 -5.14 -11.94 0.24
N VAL A 104 -4.43 -11.19 1.10
CA VAL A 104 -3.35 -10.29 0.68
C VAL A 104 -2.08 -10.67 1.42
N SER A 105 -0.94 -10.72 0.73
CA SER A 105 0.37 -10.89 1.35
C SER A 105 0.58 -9.87 2.47
N GLY A 106 1.33 -10.23 3.50
CA GLY A 106 1.58 -9.38 4.68
C GLY A 106 0.38 -9.22 5.63
N ALA A 107 -0.86 -9.49 5.20
CA ALA A 107 -2.02 -9.47 6.08
C ALA A 107 -2.25 -10.83 6.75
N GLN A 108 -2.46 -10.84 8.08
CA GLN A 108 -2.72 -12.08 8.82
C GLN A 108 -4.14 -12.63 8.61
N GLN A 109 -5.07 -11.79 8.17
CA GLN A 109 -6.47 -12.12 7.93
C GLN A 109 -6.92 -11.52 6.61
N PRO A 110 -7.94 -12.09 5.94
CA PRO A 110 -8.52 -11.49 4.76
C PRO A 110 -9.04 -10.07 5.03
N VAL A 111 -8.94 -9.21 4.02
CA VAL A 111 -9.36 -7.81 4.10
C VAL A 111 -10.57 -7.56 3.23
N GLY A 112 -11.51 -6.76 3.73
CA GLY A 112 -12.70 -6.35 2.98
C GLY A 112 -12.45 -5.10 2.14
N VAL A 113 -12.75 -5.17 0.86
CA VAL A 113 -12.69 -4.03 -0.07
C VAL A 113 -14.06 -3.81 -0.68
N ARG A 114 -14.58 -2.60 -0.55
CA ARG A 114 -15.74 -2.15 -1.34
C ARG A 114 -15.25 -1.39 -2.54
N VAL A 115 -15.75 -1.73 -3.71
CA VAL A 115 -15.40 -1.07 -4.97
C VAL A 115 -16.66 -0.76 -5.75
N ARG A 116 -16.72 0.42 -6.40
CA ARG A 116 -17.83 0.88 -7.23
C ARG A 116 -17.33 1.55 -8.50
N ARG A 117 -17.98 1.28 -9.62
CA ARG A 117 -17.73 1.99 -10.88
C ARG A 117 -18.01 3.49 -10.69
N ALA A 118 -17.07 4.34 -11.07
CA ALA A 118 -17.19 5.79 -10.97
C ALA A 118 -17.09 6.50 -12.34
N GLY A 119 -16.71 5.76 -13.38
CA GLY A 119 -16.55 6.22 -14.75
C GLY A 119 -15.84 5.17 -15.61
N ALA A 120 -15.54 5.49 -16.84
CA ALA A 120 -14.80 4.59 -17.73
C ALA A 120 -13.38 4.34 -17.17
N GLY A 121 -13.11 3.12 -16.72
CA GLY A 121 -11.84 2.74 -16.11
C GLY A 121 -11.56 3.41 -14.75
N GLN A 122 -12.56 4.05 -14.12
CA GLN A 122 -12.44 4.67 -12.80
C GLN A 122 -13.33 3.99 -11.78
N PHE A 123 -12.82 3.83 -10.56
CA PHE A 123 -13.52 3.17 -9.47
C PHE A 123 -13.32 3.95 -8.16
N ALA A 124 -14.41 4.13 -7.41
CA ALA A 124 -14.34 4.55 -6.02
C ALA A 124 -14.15 3.29 -5.17
N ALA A 125 -13.10 3.24 -4.38
CA ALA A 125 -12.78 2.09 -3.55
C ALA A 125 -12.64 2.50 -2.08
N SER A 126 -12.93 1.55 -1.18
CA SER A 126 -12.58 1.67 0.24
C SER A 126 -12.14 0.32 0.78
N ILE A 127 -11.16 0.34 1.66
CA ILE A 127 -10.60 -0.84 2.30
C ILE A 127 -10.68 -0.70 3.82
N LEU A 128 -11.13 -1.78 4.48
CA LEU A 128 -10.97 -1.93 5.92
C LEU A 128 -9.59 -2.49 6.18
N MET A 129 -8.75 -1.73 6.88
CA MET A 129 -7.39 -2.13 7.18
C MET A 129 -7.36 -3.30 8.17
N PRO A 130 -6.30 -4.15 8.13
CA PRO A 130 -6.15 -5.22 9.10
C PRO A 130 -6.21 -4.70 10.55
N PRO A 131 -6.94 -5.36 11.46
CA PRO A 131 -7.22 -4.84 12.81
C PRO A 131 -6.02 -4.90 13.76
N SER A 132 -4.90 -5.50 13.37
CA SER A 132 -3.71 -5.71 14.20
C SER A 132 -2.75 -4.51 14.19
N MET A 133 -3.26 -3.29 14.41
CA MET A 133 -2.41 -2.12 14.56
C MET A 133 -2.06 -1.90 16.02
N THR A 134 -0.78 -1.67 16.31
CA THR A 134 -0.29 -1.23 17.63
C THR A 134 0.58 -0.01 17.49
N ILE A 135 0.54 0.89 18.49
CA ILE A 135 1.36 2.10 18.52
C ILE A 135 2.38 1.95 19.65
N GLU A 136 3.64 2.18 19.33
CA GLU A 136 4.79 2.12 20.23
C GLU A 136 5.63 3.39 20.04
N GLU A 137 6.50 3.71 21.00
CA GLU A 137 7.43 4.85 20.91
C GLU A 137 8.88 4.39 21.20
N PRO A 138 9.50 3.59 20.31
CA PRO A 138 10.88 3.18 20.47
C PRO A 138 11.87 4.33 20.24
N ASP A 139 13.08 4.17 20.77
CA ASP A 139 14.19 5.09 20.50
C ASP A 139 14.82 4.78 19.12
N PHE A 140 15.01 5.83 18.33
CA PHE A 140 15.64 5.77 17.02
C PHE A 140 17.02 6.44 17.05
N PRO A 141 18.12 5.71 16.80
CA PRO A 141 19.44 6.29 16.65
C PRO A 141 19.69 6.77 15.21
N LEU A 142 20.40 7.91 15.07
CA LEU A 142 20.91 8.38 13.79
C LEU A 142 22.20 9.18 14.00
N GLY A 143 23.35 8.57 13.74
CA GLY A 143 24.66 9.16 14.04
C GLY A 143 24.78 9.48 15.54
N ASN A 144 24.94 10.77 15.88
CA ASN A 144 25.02 11.24 17.25
C ASN A 144 23.66 11.67 17.83
N MET A 145 22.58 11.55 17.06
CA MET A 145 21.22 11.86 17.51
C MET A 145 20.50 10.58 17.94
N SER A 146 19.63 10.72 18.92
CA SER A 146 18.64 9.70 19.27
C SER A 146 17.37 10.39 19.73
N GLY A 147 16.23 9.74 19.55
CA GLY A 147 14.95 10.26 19.99
C GLY A 147 13.84 9.25 19.78
N LYS A 148 12.74 9.45 20.50
CA LYS A 148 11.55 8.62 20.36
C LYS A 148 10.70 9.11 19.20
N LEU A 149 10.14 8.17 18.46
CA LEU A 149 9.17 8.42 17.41
C LEU A 149 8.02 7.43 17.52
N PRO A 150 6.79 7.84 17.21
CA PRO A 150 5.66 6.92 17.11
C PRO A 150 5.92 5.89 15.99
N LEU A 151 5.81 4.63 16.35
CA LEU A 151 5.87 3.49 15.44
C LEU A 151 4.52 2.79 15.42
N VAL A 152 3.84 2.82 14.29
CA VAL A 152 2.61 2.06 14.06
C VAL A 152 2.99 0.73 13.43
N ARG A 153 2.83 -0.37 14.17
CA ARG A 153 3.05 -1.71 13.64
C ARG A 153 1.78 -2.23 12.98
N MET A 154 1.95 -2.76 11.79
CA MET A 154 0.90 -3.41 11.01
C MET A 154 1.44 -4.76 10.52
N GLY A 155 0.56 -5.66 10.06
CA GLY A 155 1.00 -6.86 9.37
C GLY A 155 1.72 -6.53 8.06
N GLY A 156 2.92 -7.10 7.86
CA GLY A 156 3.72 -6.97 6.63
C GLY A 156 4.44 -5.64 6.42
N ILE A 157 4.01 -4.56 7.09
CA ILE A 157 4.68 -3.25 7.02
C ILE A 157 4.46 -2.47 8.33
N SER A 158 5.45 -1.68 8.72
CA SER A 158 5.35 -0.77 9.86
C SER A 158 5.68 0.66 9.44
N HIS A 159 5.14 1.65 10.15
CA HIS A 159 5.34 3.05 9.80
C HIS A 159 5.79 3.87 11.00
N VAL A 160 6.88 4.62 10.84
CA VAL A 160 7.36 5.62 11.79
C VAL A 160 6.78 6.97 11.41
N ILE A 161 6.09 7.62 12.36
CA ILE A 161 5.53 8.95 12.13
C ILE A 161 6.56 10.01 12.55
N VAL A 162 6.87 10.94 11.64
CA VAL A 162 7.86 11.99 11.83
C VAL A 162 7.16 13.34 11.71
N GLU A 163 6.86 13.98 12.85
CA GLU A 163 6.23 15.31 12.91
C GLU A 163 7.30 16.43 12.90
N PRO A 164 6.94 17.70 12.58
CA PRO A 164 7.91 18.81 12.43
C PRO A 164 8.70 19.15 13.68
N ASP A 165 8.22 18.84 14.88
CA ASP A 165 8.92 19.04 16.15
C ASP A 165 9.98 17.95 16.44
N SER A 166 10.00 16.88 15.67
CA SER A 166 10.99 15.83 15.78
C SER A 166 12.36 16.29 15.27
N PRO A 167 13.48 15.93 15.95
CA PRO A 167 14.82 16.18 15.46
C PRO A 167 15.12 15.45 14.12
N PHE A 168 14.34 14.45 13.78
CA PHE A 168 14.45 13.67 12.54
C PHE A 168 13.69 14.27 11.36
N TYR A 169 12.89 15.31 11.59
CA TYR A 169 12.08 15.89 10.49
C TYR A 169 12.94 16.46 9.36
N ALA A 170 14.14 16.95 9.68
CA ALA A 170 15.11 17.43 8.69
C ALA A 170 15.58 16.34 7.69
N LEU A 171 15.30 15.06 7.96
CA LEU A 171 15.57 13.98 7.01
C LEU A 171 14.77 14.14 5.72
N LYS A 172 13.57 14.75 5.78
CA LYS A 172 12.75 15.05 4.60
C LYS A 172 13.51 15.86 3.54
N GLU A 173 14.39 16.77 3.98
CA GLU A 173 15.19 17.64 3.11
C GLU A 173 16.53 17.00 2.69
N THR A 174 16.82 15.78 3.16
CA THR A 174 18.07 15.06 2.87
C THR A 174 17.77 13.62 2.47
N PRO A 175 17.30 13.38 1.22
CA PRO A 175 16.82 12.06 0.77
C PRO A 175 17.79 10.92 1.05
N GLU A 176 19.08 11.10 0.78
CA GLU A 176 20.09 10.05 0.96
C GLU A 176 20.22 9.64 2.44
N LYS A 177 20.08 10.59 3.37
CA LYS A 177 20.12 10.29 4.82
C LYS A 177 18.81 9.63 5.27
N ALA A 178 17.67 10.05 4.75
CA ALA A 178 16.37 9.42 5.03
C ALA A 178 16.37 7.96 4.56
N GLU A 179 16.87 7.69 3.36
CA GLU A 179 17.00 6.33 2.81
C GLU A 179 17.96 5.45 3.63
N GLN A 180 19.07 6.02 4.11
CA GLN A 180 19.97 5.31 5.02
C GLN A 180 19.28 5.03 6.36
N ALA A 181 18.54 6.00 6.91
CA ALA A 181 17.82 5.86 8.17
C ALA A 181 16.72 4.79 8.08
N VAL A 182 15.88 4.81 7.04
CA VAL A 182 14.80 3.82 6.90
C VAL A 182 15.35 2.39 6.79
N LYS A 183 16.45 2.19 6.07
CA LYS A 183 17.12 0.88 5.97
C LYS A 183 17.70 0.42 7.31
N ALA A 184 18.42 1.30 8.00
CA ALA A 184 19.02 1.00 9.30
C ALA A 184 17.96 0.69 10.35
N TRP A 185 16.88 1.49 10.40
CA TRP A 185 15.78 1.32 11.36
C TRP A 185 14.93 0.10 11.04
N CYS A 186 14.71 -0.24 9.77
CA CYS A 186 14.06 -1.48 9.38
C CYS A 186 14.78 -2.71 9.96
N GLY A 187 16.10 -2.77 9.81
CA GLY A 187 16.91 -3.84 10.39
C GLY A 187 16.89 -3.85 11.92
N MET A 188 17.00 -2.66 12.56
CA MET A 188 16.94 -2.53 14.03
C MET A 188 15.62 -3.02 14.61
N LEU A 189 14.51 -2.67 13.97
CA LEU A 189 13.17 -3.06 14.41
C LEU A 189 12.80 -4.51 14.07
N SER A 190 13.61 -5.16 13.22
CA SER A 190 13.34 -6.51 12.70
C SER A 190 11.95 -6.62 12.06
N VAL A 191 11.56 -5.63 11.26
CA VAL A 191 10.30 -5.60 10.51
C VAL A 191 10.53 -5.96 9.05
N GLU A 192 9.50 -6.49 8.39
CA GLU A 192 9.57 -6.93 6.99
C GLU A 192 9.74 -5.74 6.04
N CYS A 193 8.97 -4.67 6.27
CA CYS A 193 9.03 -3.42 5.52
C CYS A 193 8.86 -2.24 6.48
N LEU A 194 9.43 -1.09 6.15
CA LEU A 194 9.34 0.11 6.97
C LEU A 194 9.07 1.35 6.12
N GLY A 195 8.09 2.15 6.57
CA GLY A 195 7.86 3.48 6.04
C GLY A 195 8.22 4.58 7.03
N LEU A 196 8.77 5.70 6.54
CA LEU A 196 8.86 6.97 7.27
C LEU A 196 7.78 7.89 6.74
N MET A 197 6.88 8.32 7.63
CA MET A 197 5.70 9.13 7.33
C MET A 197 5.95 10.55 7.84
N PHE A 198 6.49 11.42 6.97
CA PHE A 198 6.71 12.84 7.32
C PHE A 198 5.37 13.56 7.27
N LEU A 199 4.82 13.84 8.45
CA LEU A 199 3.48 14.41 8.63
C LEU A 199 3.56 15.89 8.96
N GLU A 200 3.03 16.73 8.08
CA GLU A 200 2.82 18.15 8.32
C GLU A 200 1.34 18.42 8.61
N ARG A 201 1.06 19.21 9.63
CA ARG A 201 -0.30 19.62 9.97
C ARG A 201 -0.36 21.08 10.32
N ASN A 202 -1.34 21.77 9.77
CA ASN A 202 -1.79 23.08 10.20
C ASN A 202 -3.32 23.06 10.35
N GLU A 203 -3.93 24.18 10.73
CA GLU A 203 -5.37 24.26 11.02
C GLU A 203 -6.26 23.89 9.81
N GLU A 204 -5.77 24.07 8.59
CA GLU A 204 -6.56 23.89 7.36
C GLU A 204 -6.17 22.63 6.55
N ASN A 205 -4.92 22.17 6.69
CA ASN A 205 -4.38 21.12 5.83
C ASN A 205 -3.50 20.13 6.59
N SER A 206 -3.56 18.89 6.18
CA SER A 206 -2.61 17.85 6.58
C SER A 206 -1.92 17.32 5.34
N PHE A 207 -0.60 17.25 5.35
CA PHE A 207 0.21 16.74 4.25
C PHE A 207 1.12 15.61 4.71
N LEU A 208 1.19 14.55 3.94
CA LEU A 208 2.00 13.37 4.22
C LEU A 208 2.99 13.17 3.09
N THR A 209 4.27 13.01 3.44
CA THR A 209 5.32 12.61 2.49
C THR A 209 5.84 11.25 2.90
N PRO A 210 5.47 10.17 2.19
CA PRO A 210 5.88 8.81 2.51
C PRO A 210 7.24 8.45 1.90
N LEU A 211 8.10 7.78 2.69
CA LEU A 211 9.29 7.08 2.23
C LEU A 211 9.19 5.62 2.65
N VAL A 212 9.17 4.69 1.71
CA VAL A 212 8.95 3.26 1.99
C VAL A 212 10.14 2.42 1.52
N TYR A 213 10.59 1.52 2.38
CA TYR A 213 11.64 0.54 2.11
C TYR A 213 11.10 -0.89 2.16
N VAL A 214 11.29 -1.63 1.07
CA VAL A 214 10.93 -3.04 0.91
C VAL A 214 12.21 -3.87 0.74
N PRO A 215 12.75 -4.49 1.79
CA PRO A 215 14.03 -5.20 1.77
C PRO A 215 14.11 -6.32 0.74
N VAL A 216 13.06 -7.11 0.56
CA VAL A 216 13.05 -8.26 -0.36
C VAL A 216 13.28 -7.80 -1.81
N CYS A 217 12.70 -6.68 -2.20
CA CYS A 217 12.90 -6.06 -3.51
C CYS A 217 14.12 -5.11 -3.55
N GLN A 218 14.72 -4.81 -2.40
CA GLN A 218 15.78 -3.80 -2.22
C GLN A 218 15.38 -2.42 -2.75
N THR A 219 14.08 -2.10 -2.74
CA THR A 219 13.55 -0.84 -3.25
C THR A 219 13.33 0.16 -2.11
N VAL A 220 13.65 1.42 -2.39
CA VAL A 220 13.29 2.56 -1.54
C VAL A 220 12.59 3.56 -2.41
N PHE A 221 11.35 3.92 -2.04
CA PHE A 221 10.55 4.88 -2.78
C PHE A 221 10.08 6.03 -1.91
N TRP A 222 10.26 7.25 -2.41
CA TRP A 222 9.48 8.41 -2.01
C TRP A 222 8.14 8.29 -2.73
N GLU A 223 7.20 7.64 -2.09
CA GLU A 223 5.91 7.35 -2.72
C GLU A 223 5.10 8.62 -2.93
N ARG A 224 4.33 8.63 -4.01
CA ARG A 224 3.40 9.72 -4.28
C ARG A 224 2.11 9.60 -3.48
N SER A 225 1.78 8.38 -3.03
CA SER A 225 0.65 8.08 -2.17
C SER A 225 0.90 6.75 -1.43
N CYS A 226 0.55 6.68 -0.14
CA CYS A 226 0.74 5.50 0.69
C CYS A 226 -0.50 5.21 1.53
N ALA A 227 -1.31 4.24 1.09
CA ALA A 227 -2.54 3.86 1.82
C ALA A 227 -2.24 3.33 3.22
N SER A 228 -1.24 2.44 3.39
CA SER A 228 -0.87 1.92 4.70
C SER A 228 -0.29 3.01 5.62
N GLY A 229 0.51 3.92 5.06
CA GLY A 229 1.02 5.09 5.78
C GLY A 229 -0.09 6.04 6.21
N THR A 230 -1.05 6.33 5.32
CA THR A 230 -2.25 7.13 5.64
C THR A 230 -3.08 6.48 6.74
N ALA A 231 -3.25 5.16 6.70
CA ALA A 231 -3.95 4.42 7.76
C ALA A 231 -3.22 4.50 9.10
N ALA A 232 -1.89 4.33 9.10
CA ALA A 232 -1.06 4.45 10.29
C ALA A 232 -1.15 5.85 10.91
N VAL A 233 -1.09 6.90 10.09
CA VAL A 233 -1.28 8.30 10.53
C VAL A 233 -2.68 8.51 11.07
N GLY A 234 -3.72 8.00 10.40
CA GLY A 234 -5.11 8.09 10.86
C GLY A 234 -5.28 7.47 12.24
N MET A 235 -4.77 6.26 12.48
CA MET A 235 -4.82 5.58 13.78
C MET A 235 -4.01 6.34 14.85
N TYR A 236 -2.80 6.78 14.53
CA TYR A 236 -1.96 7.57 15.44
C TYR A 236 -2.66 8.85 15.90
N LEU A 237 -3.26 9.58 14.98
CA LEU A 237 -3.96 10.83 15.30
C LEU A 237 -5.25 10.58 16.09
N ALA A 238 -5.99 9.53 15.77
CA ALA A 238 -7.18 9.14 16.52
C ALA A 238 -6.84 8.74 17.96
N ASP A 239 -5.75 7.98 18.16
CA ASP A 239 -5.23 7.63 19.49
C ASP A 239 -4.78 8.88 20.26
N LYS A 240 -4.00 9.76 19.62
CA LYS A 240 -3.51 11.03 20.20
C LYS A 240 -4.64 11.97 20.61
N THR A 241 -5.77 11.98 19.91
CA THR A 241 -6.95 12.79 20.22
C THR A 241 -7.92 12.08 21.16
N GLY A 242 -7.77 10.79 21.38
CA GLY A 242 -8.60 9.98 22.27
C GLY A 242 -10.00 9.68 21.73
N GLY A 243 -10.20 9.71 20.41
CA GLY A 243 -11.52 9.47 19.81
C GLY A 243 -11.48 9.23 18.30
N PRO A 244 -12.66 8.94 17.72
CA PRO A 244 -12.78 8.72 16.29
C PRO A 244 -12.32 9.93 15.47
N LEU A 245 -11.69 9.65 14.34
CA LEU A 245 -11.16 10.64 13.41
C LEU A 245 -11.65 10.35 11.99
N ASP A 246 -11.98 11.38 11.22
CA ASP A 246 -12.27 11.31 9.79
C ASP A 246 -11.60 12.51 9.11
N ILE A 247 -10.51 12.27 8.41
CA ILE A 247 -9.71 13.32 7.78
C ILE A 247 -9.28 12.95 6.36
N THR A 248 -8.90 13.98 5.62
CA THR A 248 -8.21 13.84 4.34
C THR A 248 -6.76 14.25 4.52
N LEU A 249 -5.83 13.37 4.11
CA LEU A 249 -4.40 13.66 4.02
C LEU A 249 -4.07 13.94 2.56
N ASN A 250 -3.41 15.08 2.32
CA ASN A 250 -2.82 15.37 1.02
C ASN A 250 -1.44 14.70 0.93
N GLU A 251 -1.14 14.16 -0.23
CA GLU A 251 0.12 13.49 -0.54
C GLU A 251 0.63 13.99 -1.90
N PRO A 252 1.89 13.74 -2.30
CA PRO A 252 2.42 14.23 -3.57
C PRO A 252 1.59 13.84 -4.81
N GLY A 253 0.89 12.71 -4.77
CA GLY A 253 0.05 12.20 -5.87
C GLY A 253 -1.41 12.62 -5.82
N GLY A 254 -1.88 13.14 -4.69
CA GLY A 254 -3.29 13.52 -4.51
C GLY A 254 -3.72 13.46 -3.05
N SER A 255 -4.95 13.01 -2.79
CA SER A 255 -5.50 13.00 -1.44
C SER A 255 -6.15 11.66 -1.12
N LEU A 256 -5.89 11.15 0.08
CA LEU A 256 -6.54 9.98 0.65
C LEU A 256 -7.39 10.39 1.85
N ARG A 257 -8.62 9.85 1.93
CA ARG A 257 -9.45 10.01 3.12
C ARG A 257 -9.29 8.78 4.01
N VAL A 258 -9.12 9.02 5.31
CA VAL A 258 -9.05 7.98 6.33
C VAL A 258 -10.05 8.26 7.43
N SER A 259 -10.83 7.24 7.82
CA SER A 259 -11.56 7.22 9.08
C SER A 259 -10.93 6.20 10.01
N ALA A 260 -10.71 6.57 11.27
CA ALA A 260 -10.10 5.71 12.29
C ALA A 260 -10.89 5.81 13.60
N ASP A 261 -11.13 4.66 14.23
CA ASP A 261 -11.73 4.56 15.56
C ASP A 261 -10.85 3.68 16.45
N PRO A 262 -10.08 4.27 17.39
CA PRO A 262 -9.15 3.52 18.23
C PRO A 262 -9.88 2.59 19.22
N ALA A 263 -11.12 2.90 19.61
CA ALA A 263 -11.89 2.05 20.52
C ALA A 263 -12.36 0.75 19.84
N GLN A 264 -12.67 0.83 18.55
CA GLN A 264 -13.07 -0.32 17.75
C GLN A 264 -11.89 -0.96 17.01
N LYS A 265 -10.71 -0.33 17.01
CA LYS A 265 -9.55 -0.69 16.19
C LYS A 265 -9.89 -0.78 14.70
N ASP A 266 -10.75 0.09 14.25
CA ASP A 266 -11.26 0.16 12.88
C ASP A 266 -10.58 1.33 12.15
N VAL A 267 -9.94 1.02 11.00
CA VAL A 267 -9.36 2.03 10.12
C VAL A 267 -9.81 1.73 8.71
N ARG A 268 -10.45 2.70 8.08
CA ARG A 268 -10.94 2.59 6.71
C ARG A 268 -10.36 3.68 5.84
N LEU A 269 -9.84 3.29 4.70
CA LEU A 269 -9.37 4.20 3.66
C LEU A 269 -10.38 4.29 2.53
N TYR A 270 -10.40 5.46 1.90
CA TYR A 270 -11.25 5.75 0.73
C TYR A 270 -10.40 6.41 -0.34
N GLU A 271 -10.53 5.90 -1.56
CA GLU A 271 -9.72 6.34 -2.68
C GLU A 271 -10.48 6.24 -4.01
N THR A 272 -10.03 7.02 -4.99
CA THR A 272 -10.42 6.84 -6.40
C THR A 272 -9.24 6.24 -7.15
N ILE A 273 -9.44 5.06 -7.71
CA ILE A 273 -8.44 4.36 -8.51
C ILE A 273 -8.80 4.40 -10.00
N ARG A 274 -7.82 4.39 -10.86
CA ARG A 274 -8.01 4.45 -12.31
C ARG A 274 -7.14 3.42 -13.03
N CYS A 275 -7.73 2.58 -13.89
CA CYS A 275 -6.97 1.75 -14.83
C CYS A 275 -6.43 2.66 -15.95
N THR A 276 -5.12 2.79 -16.04
CA THR A 276 -4.44 3.64 -17.03
C THR A 276 -4.00 2.85 -18.25
N ALA A 277 -3.70 1.55 -18.08
CA ALA A 277 -3.42 0.63 -19.18
C ALA A 277 -3.89 -0.78 -18.79
N GLY A 278 -4.52 -1.48 -19.72
CA GLY A 278 -5.05 -2.82 -19.49
C GLY A 278 -4.59 -3.85 -20.52
N ASN A 279 -4.59 -5.13 -20.12
CA ASN A 279 -4.24 -6.27 -21.00
C ASN A 279 -2.87 -6.17 -21.67
N LEU A 280 -1.88 -5.63 -20.98
CA LEU A 280 -0.49 -5.66 -21.40
C LEU A 280 0.07 -7.07 -21.28
N ALA A 281 1.14 -7.40 -22.00
CA ALA A 281 1.78 -8.72 -21.95
C ALA A 281 3.29 -8.60 -21.74
N LEU A 282 3.79 -9.37 -20.79
CA LEU A 282 5.22 -9.58 -20.55
C LEU A 282 5.63 -10.90 -21.22
N TYR A 283 6.59 -10.87 -22.15
CA TYR A 283 7.12 -12.03 -22.88
C TYR A 283 8.50 -12.45 -22.39
#